data_09e9698ebbe5a9f743f050e9f62c7a9e
#
_entry.id   09e9698ebbe5a9f743f050e9f62c7a9e
#
_cell.length_a   1.000
_cell.length_b   1.000
_cell.length_c   1.000
_cell.angle_alpha   90.00
_cell.angle_beta   90.00
_cell.angle_gamma   90.00
#
_symmetry.space_group_name_H-M   'P 1'
#
loop_
_entity.id
_entity.type
_entity.pdbx_description
1 polymer ?
#
loop_
_entity_poly.entity_id
_entity_poly.type
_entity_poly.pdbx_seq_one_letter_code
_entity_poly.pdbx_strand_id
1 'polypeptide(L)'
;ADGIKMAVAVGADLWHMNCVSARLCAKFPDFPTAFFIDFSGKGWSNRSMLAKKQKAIAGFIFVDKYGRRYMTEEMKPHAAAYEVGNYDSHKLEFPRIPSWSIFDRRRIENGQVGQISSGPSGPQQLYRWSRDNSAELARGWIVKGDTLAELARQINMQPKQLERTVLTWNACCDTGSDPEFHRNPLELVKLDNPPFFAIKLYPGGSNTLGGPRRNHKSQVLNPFGEAIPSLYAAGECGSVYGLLYPAGGGNLAECIAFGRIAAENAVREAGSK
;
A
#
# COMPACT_ATOMS: atom_id res chain seq x y z
N ALA A 1 -10.34 13.00 13.40
CA ALA A 1 -11.75 12.58 13.19
C ALA A 1 -12.75 13.62 13.69
N ASP A 2 -12.34 14.88 13.94
CA ASP A 2 -13.23 15.88 14.56
C ASP A 2 -14.36 16.27 13.59
N GLY A 3 -14.08 16.42 12.29
CA GLY A 3 -15.11 16.70 11.28
C GLY A 3 -16.20 15.62 11.21
N ILE A 4 -15.83 14.35 11.37
CA ILE A 4 -16.79 13.23 11.41
C ILE A 4 -17.66 13.34 12.67
N LYS A 5 -17.04 13.57 13.84
CA LYS A 5 -17.78 13.72 15.12
C LYS A 5 -18.77 14.89 15.07
N MET A 6 -18.31 16.03 14.54
CA MET A 6 -19.17 17.21 14.39
C MET A 6 -20.36 16.94 13.44
N ALA A 7 -20.10 16.27 12.31
CA ALA A 7 -21.16 15.95 11.36
C ALA A 7 -22.18 14.97 11.96
N VAL A 8 -21.73 13.91 12.65
CA VAL A 8 -22.62 12.95 13.32
C VAL A 8 -23.46 13.63 14.40
N ALA A 9 -22.89 14.58 15.16
CA ALA A 9 -23.60 15.30 16.22
C ALA A 9 -24.80 16.11 15.70
N VAL A 10 -24.82 16.46 14.40
CA VAL A 10 -25.94 17.16 13.76
C VAL A 10 -26.75 16.26 12.82
N GLY A 11 -26.59 14.93 12.93
CA GLY A 11 -27.41 13.95 12.25
C GLY A 11 -26.94 13.54 10.85
N ALA A 12 -25.65 13.72 10.53
CA ALA A 12 -25.12 13.29 9.24
C ALA A 12 -25.10 11.76 9.09
N ASP A 13 -25.45 11.28 7.90
CA ASP A 13 -25.15 9.94 7.43
C ASP A 13 -23.67 9.79 7.11
N LEU A 14 -23.12 8.57 7.28
CA LEU A 14 -21.74 8.26 7.00
C LEU A 14 -21.61 7.24 5.87
N TRP A 15 -20.66 7.46 4.98
CA TRP A 15 -20.32 6.51 3.93
C TRP A 15 -18.82 6.18 3.92
N HIS A 16 -18.46 5.12 3.21
CA HIS A 16 -17.07 4.70 2.97
C HIS A 16 -16.22 4.50 4.25
N MET A 17 -16.86 4.24 5.39
CA MET A 17 -16.17 4.07 6.68
C MET A 17 -15.26 2.85 6.74
N ASN A 18 -15.42 1.90 5.83
CA ASN A 18 -14.55 0.74 5.63
C ASN A 18 -13.52 0.94 4.49
N CYS A 19 -13.45 2.13 3.91
CA CYS A 19 -12.57 2.43 2.79
C CYS A 19 -11.31 3.14 3.27
N VAL A 20 -10.16 2.67 2.82
CA VAL A 20 -8.86 3.21 3.17
C VAL A 20 -7.95 3.22 1.94
N SER A 21 -7.20 4.30 1.77
CA SER A 21 -6.06 4.30 0.86
C SER A 21 -4.88 3.70 1.61
N ALA A 22 -4.65 2.41 1.46
CA ALA A 22 -3.63 1.69 2.18
C ALA A 22 -2.55 1.13 1.24
N ARG A 23 -1.41 0.79 1.82
CA ARG A 23 -0.24 0.26 1.13
C ARG A 23 0.38 -0.87 1.93
N LEU A 24 1.24 -1.63 1.29
CA LEU A 24 2.15 -2.51 2.04
C LEU A 24 3.26 -1.66 2.66
N CYS A 25 3.42 -1.79 3.96
CA CYS A 25 4.39 -1.08 4.77
C CYS A 25 5.23 -2.05 5.58
N ALA A 26 6.48 -1.72 5.86
CA ALA A 26 7.24 -2.41 6.88
C ALA A 26 7.03 -1.73 8.25
N LYS A 27 6.85 -2.52 9.29
CA LYS A 27 6.79 -2.08 10.68
C LYS A 27 7.80 -2.87 11.50
N PHE A 28 8.66 -2.18 12.18
CA PHE A 28 9.72 -2.76 13.00
C PHE A 28 9.44 -2.51 14.48
N PRO A 29 9.74 -3.50 15.37
CA PRO A 29 9.40 -3.39 16.79
C PRO A 29 10.08 -2.22 17.50
N ASP A 30 11.30 -1.92 17.08
CA ASP A 30 12.18 -0.89 17.64
C ASP A 30 11.95 0.51 17.05
N PHE A 31 10.90 0.68 16.22
CA PHE A 31 10.61 1.96 15.57
C PHE A 31 9.11 2.34 15.71
N PRO A 32 8.80 3.62 16.03
CA PRO A 32 7.44 4.01 16.40
C PRO A 32 6.46 4.01 15.22
N THR A 33 6.94 4.24 14.00
CA THR A 33 6.09 4.35 12.80
C THR A 33 6.34 3.23 11.81
N ALA A 34 5.42 3.02 10.88
CA ALA A 34 5.62 2.14 9.72
C ALA A 34 6.33 2.90 8.59
N PHE A 35 7.06 2.15 7.77
CA PHE A 35 7.76 2.66 6.59
C PHE A 35 7.08 2.19 5.33
N PHE A 36 6.86 3.10 4.40
CA PHE A 36 6.58 2.71 3.04
C PHE A 36 7.88 2.27 2.37
N ILE A 37 7.92 1.02 1.91
CA ILE A 37 9.10 0.46 1.24
C ILE A 37 8.86 0.46 -0.25
N ASP A 38 9.72 1.13 -1.00
CA ASP A 38 9.71 1.08 -2.46
C ASP A 38 10.65 -0.03 -2.94
N PHE A 39 10.09 -1.21 -3.16
CA PHE A 39 10.83 -2.35 -3.68
C PHE A 39 11.32 -2.15 -5.11
N SER A 40 10.72 -1.24 -5.87
CA SER A 40 11.09 -1.00 -7.27
C SER A 40 12.40 -0.21 -7.41
N GLY A 41 12.90 0.41 -6.35
CA GLY A 41 14.10 1.27 -6.38
C GLY A 41 13.96 2.55 -7.22
N LYS A 42 12.76 2.82 -7.76
CA LYS A 42 12.55 3.87 -8.77
C LYS A 42 11.90 5.15 -8.21
N GLY A 43 11.56 5.18 -6.92
CA GLY A 43 10.80 6.29 -6.34
C GLY A 43 9.44 6.52 -7.02
N TRP A 44 8.53 7.13 -6.33
CA TRP A 44 7.14 7.30 -6.79
C TRP A 44 6.97 8.11 -8.08
N SER A 45 7.89 9.05 -8.34
CA SER A 45 7.84 9.98 -9.48
C SER A 45 8.30 9.38 -10.81
N ASN A 46 9.00 8.23 -10.82
CA ASN A 46 9.68 7.73 -12.02
C ASN A 46 9.14 6.40 -12.57
N ARG A 47 8.05 5.84 -12.02
CA ARG A 47 7.48 4.57 -12.48
C ARG A 47 7.08 4.55 -13.96
N SER A 48 6.67 5.69 -14.52
CA SER A 48 6.16 5.74 -15.90
C SER A 48 7.21 6.02 -16.96
N MET A 49 8.32 6.68 -16.63
CA MET A 49 9.30 7.13 -17.62
C MET A 49 10.54 6.25 -17.74
N LEU A 50 10.99 5.61 -16.68
CA LEU A 50 12.19 4.76 -16.67
C LEU A 50 11.91 3.28 -16.95
N ALA A 51 10.67 2.83 -16.78
CA ALA A 51 10.26 1.44 -17.04
C ALA A 51 10.50 0.98 -18.50
N LYS A 52 10.62 1.90 -19.44
CA LYS A 52 10.90 1.58 -20.84
C LYS A 52 12.38 1.34 -21.15
N LYS A 53 13.32 1.66 -20.26
CA LYS A 53 14.77 1.59 -20.56
C LYS A 53 15.62 0.75 -19.62
N GLN A 54 15.12 0.31 -18.48
CA GLN A 54 15.86 -0.57 -17.56
C GLN A 54 15.01 -1.77 -17.20
N LYS A 55 15.51 -2.99 -17.48
CA LYS A 55 15.00 -4.22 -16.84
C LYS A 55 14.86 -3.94 -15.34
N ALA A 56 13.82 -4.43 -14.74
CA ALA A 56 13.58 -4.30 -13.30
C ALA A 56 14.89 -4.53 -12.54
N ILE A 57 15.27 -3.55 -11.76
CA ILE A 57 16.59 -3.49 -11.13
C ILE A 57 16.79 -4.66 -10.15
N ALA A 58 15.68 -5.30 -9.69
CA ALA A 58 15.78 -6.50 -8.87
C ALA A 58 14.48 -7.29 -8.87
N GLY A 59 14.62 -8.61 -8.92
CA GLY A 59 13.53 -9.54 -8.65
C GLY A 59 13.15 -9.50 -7.17
N PHE A 60 11.85 -9.47 -6.94
CA PHE A 60 11.26 -9.72 -5.65
C PHE A 60 9.87 -10.32 -5.85
N ILE A 61 9.42 -11.07 -4.86
CA ILE A 61 8.04 -11.60 -4.80
C ILE A 61 7.44 -11.30 -3.43
N PHE A 62 6.11 -11.18 -3.38
CA PHE A 62 5.39 -11.12 -2.12
C PHE A 62 4.81 -12.49 -1.79
N VAL A 63 5.06 -12.93 -0.56
CA VAL A 63 4.53 -14.20 -0.05
C VAL A 63 3.76 -13.98 1.25
N ASP A 64 2.72 -14.78 1.44
CA ASP A 64 1.98 -14.87 2.69
C ASP A 64 2.82 -15.53 3.80
N LYS A 65 2.29 -15.63 5.00
CA LYS A 65 2.97 -16.28 6.12
C LYS A 65 3.25 -17.76 5.92
N TYR A 66 2.64 -18.38 4.92
CA TYR A 66 2.88 -19.77 4.53
C TYR A 66 3.90 -19.93 3.40
N GLY A 67 4.39 -18.82 2.84
CA GLY A 67 5.37 -18.84 1.76
C GLY A 67 4.78 -18.96 0.36
N ARG A 68 3.50 -18.63 0.15
CA ARG A 68 2.83 -18.64 -1.15
C ARG A 68 2.68 -17.24 -1.69
N ARG A 69 2.94 -17.04 -2.97
CA ARG A 69 2.56 -15.79 -3.64
C ARG A 69 1.05 -15.61 -3.56
N TYR A 70 0.58 -14.38 -3.52
CA TYR A 70 -0.84 -14.09 -3.35
C TYR A 70 -1.36 -12.93 -4.20
N MET A 71 -0.50 -12.24 -4.93
CA MET A 71 -0.87 -11.16 -5.84
C MET A 71 0.25 -10.85 -6.83
N THR A 72 -0.05 -10.07 -7.86
CA THR A 72 0.99 -9.43 -8.67
C THR A 72 1.67 -8.32 -7.88
N GLU A 73 2.98 -8.28 -7.93
CA GLU A 73 3.79 -7.27 -7.24
C GLU A 73 3.72 -5.89 -7.91
N GLU A 74 3.09 -5.80 -9.08
CA GLU A 74 2.79 -4.56 -9.80
C GLU A 74 1.47 -3.90 -9.42
N MET A 75 0.69 -4.55 -8.57
CA MET A 75 -0.61 -4.04 -8.16
C MET A 75 -0.49 -2.58 -7.67
N LYS A 76 -1.46 -1.77 -8.05
CA LYS A 76 -1.51 -0.38 -7.56
C LYS A 76 -1.44 -0.37 -6.04
N PRO A 77 -0.55 0.39 -5.42
CA PRO A 77 -0.29 0.31 -3.99
C PRO A 77 -1.54 0.38 -3.12
N HIS A 78 -2.50 1.21 -3.50
CA HIS A 78 -3.75 1.39 -2.74
C HIS A 78 -4.72 0.20 -2.86
N ALA A 79 -4.61 -0.62 -3.90
CA ALA A 79 -5.40 -1.84 -4.07
C ALA A 79 -4.79 -3.03 -3.29
N ALA A 80 -3.47 -3.04 -3.09
CA ALA A 80 -2.75 -4.11 -2.41
C ALA A 80 -3.25 -4.37 -0.98
N ALA A 81 -3.73 -3.34 -0.29
CA ALA A 81 -4.24 -3.48 1.06
C ALA A 81 -5.51 -4.32 1.15
N TYR A 82 -6.38 -4.23 0.15
CA TYR A 82 -7.59 -5.06 0.10
C TYR A 82 -7.23 -6.53 -0.13
N GLU A 83 -6.21 -6.79 -0.97
CA GLU A 83 -5.70 -8.13 -1.20
C GLU A 83 -5.09 -8.73 0.07
N VAL A 84 -4.34 -7.95 0.81
CA VAL A 84 -3.73 -8.36 2.09
C VAL A 84 -4.78 -8.58 3.17
N GLY A 85 -5.86 -7.79 3.16
CA GLY A 85 -6.95 -7.85 4.12
C GLY A 85 -7.94 -9.01 3.92
N ASN A 86 -7.74 -9.90 2.94
CA ASN A 86 -8.61 -11.05 2.73
C ASN A 86 -8.53 -12.05 3.90
N TYR A 87 -9.67 -12.25 4.56
CA TYR A 87 -9.81 -13.16 5.68
C TYR A 87 -10.08 -14.59 5.20
N ASP A 88 -9.32 -15.54 5.73
CA ASP A 88 -9.55 -16.98 5.51
C ASP A 88 -10.53 -17.51 6.58
N SER A 89 -11.78 -17.70 6.19
CA SER A 89 -12.84 -18.16 7.10
C SER A 89 -12.68 -19.62 7.55
N HIS A 90 -11.91 -20.45 6.83
CA HIS A 90 -11.63 -21.81 7.23
C HIS A 90 -10.57 -21.88 8.32
N LYS A 91 -9.59 -21.00 8.26
CA LYS A 91 -8.50 -20.94 9.24
C LYS A 91 -8.73 -19.90 10.33
N LEU A 92 -9.77 -19.10 10.20
CA LEU A 92 -10.12 -17.98 11.10
C LEU A 92 -8.96 -17.00 11.28
N GLU A 93 -8.31 -16.59 10.17
CA GLU A 93 -7.13 -15.73 10.20
C GLU A 93 -6.97 -14.86 8.95
N PHE A 94 -6.04 -13.92 9.04
CA PHE A 94 -5.53 -13.17 7.89
C PHE A 94 -4.19 -13.79 7.44
N PRO A 95 -4.16 -14.64 6.40
CA PRO A 95 -2.94 -15.37 6.01
C PRO A 95 -1.84 -14.44 5.47
N ARG A 96 -2.19 -13.24 5.03
CA ARG A 96 -1.30 -12.24 4.43
C ARG A 96 -0.88 -11.13 5.40
N ILE A 97 -1.20 -11.29 6.72
CA ILE A 97 -0.82 -10.37 7.79
C ILE A 97 -0.10 -11.14 8.90
N PRO A 98 1.23 -11.00 9.03
CA PRO A 98 2.13 -10.32 8.10
C PRO A 98 2.34 -11.08 6.80
N SER A 99 2.76 -10.36 5.75
CA SER A 99 3.36 -10.95 4.56
C SER A 99 4.85 -10.64 4.50
N TRP A 100 5.53 -11.12 3.47
CA TRP A 100 6.95 -10.91 3.30
C TRP A 100 7.29 -10.55 1.86
N SER A 101 8.22 -9.64 1.65
CA SER A 101 8.92 -9.49 0.39
C SER A 101 10.18 -10.34 0.42
N ILE A 102 10.32 -11.24 -0.53
CA ILE A 102 11.49 -12.11 -0.70
C ILE A 102 12.27 -11.62 -1.91
N PHE A 103 13.58 -11.48 -1.78
CA PHE A 103 14.48 -11.04 -2.83
C PHE A 103 15.89 -11.62 -2.63
N ASP A 104 16.77 -11.43 -3.61
CA ASP A 104 18.12 -11.97 -3.57
C ASP A 104 19.21 -10.88 -3.55
N ARG A 105 20.46 -11.28 -3.65
CA ARG A 105 21.65 -10.41 -3.65
C ARG A 105 21.54 -9.25 -4.63
N ARG A 106 20.96 -9.46 -5.82
CA ARG A 106 20.83 -8.41 -6.85
C ARG A 106 20.11 -7.19 -6.30
N ARG A 107 19.08 -7.40 -5.47
CA ARG A 107 18.31 -6.28 -4.91
C ARG A 107 19.11 -5.51 -3.85
N ILE A 108 19.87 -6.19 -3.01
CA ILE A 108 20.71 -5.54 -1.99
C ILE A 108 21.81 -4.71 -2.63
N GLU A 109 22.48 -5.24 -3.65
CA GLU A 109 23.59 -4.58 -4.34
C GLU A 109 23.14 -3.40 -5.22
N ASN A 110 21.89 -3.36 -5.63
CA ASN A 110 21.32 -2.24 -6.39
C ASN A 110 20.92 -1.03 -5.53
N GLY A 111 21.40 -0.95 -4.29
CA GLY A 111 21.21 0.18 -3.38
C GLY A 111 20.09 -0.03 -2.37
N GLN A 112 19.60 1.05 -1.82
CA GLN A 112 18.61 1.03 -0.72
C GLN A 112 17.38 0.20 -1.09
N VAL A 113 17.06 -0.80 -0.27
CA VAL A 113 15.86 -1.63 -0.44
C VAL A 113 14.61 -0.86 -0.04
N GLY A 114 14.72 -0.05 1.00
CA GLY A 114 13.66 0.82 1.45
C GLY A 114 13.97 2.27 1.14
N GLN A 115 13.14 2.91 0.34
CA GLN A 115 13.08 4.36 0.32
C GLN A 115 11.86 4.76 1.13
N ILE A 116 12.07 5.61 2.13
CA ILE A 116 10.97 6.25 2.82
C ILE A 116 10.40 7.30 1.86
N SER A 117 9.58 6.85 0.95
CA SER A 117 8.96 7.69 -0.08
C SER A 117 7.51 8.02 0.25
N SER A 118 7.26 8.42 1.46
CA SER A 118 5.98 9.06 1.73
C SER A 118 6.20 10.55 1.65
N GLY A 119 5.64 11.26 0.71
CA GLY A 119 5.70 12.71 0.56
C GLY A 119 5.99 13.55 1.83
N PRO A 120 5.62 14.80 1.90
CA PRO A 120 6.00 15.66 3.05
C PRO A 120 5.50 15.18 4.41
N SER A 121 4.55 14.25 4.46
CA SER A 121 3.96 13.70 5.69
C SER A 121 4.61 12.42 6.21
N GLY A 122 5.63 11.89 5.55
CA GLY A 122 6.26 10.64 5.97
C GLY A 122 7.36 10.81 7.02
N PRO A 123 7.83 9.70 7.60
CA PRO A 123 8.85 9.71 8.65
C PRO A 123 10.27 9.99 8.15
N GLN A 124 10.44 10.68 7.05
CA GLN A 124 11.74 10.94 6.41
C GLN A 124 12.74 11.62 7.34
N GLN A 125 12.27 12.41 8.29
CA GLN A 125 13.13 13.08 9.28
C GLN A 125 13.45 12.19 10.49
N LEU A 126 12.70 11.11 10.69
CA LEU A 126 12.84 10.22 11.83
C LEU A 126 13.89 9.13 11.64
N TYR A 127 14.12 8.72 10.40
CA TYR A 127 15.08 7.68 10.05
C TYR A 127 15.62 7.88 8.65
N ARG A 128 16.94 7.74 8.51
CA ARG A 128 17.61 7.72 7.21
C ARG A 128 18.11 6.33 6.92
N TRP A 129 17.51 5.69 5.91
CA TRP A 129 17.91 4.36 5.47
C TRP A 129 19.36 4.36 4.97
N SER A 130 20.17 3.37 5.36
CA SER A 130 21.58 3.27 4.94
C SER A 130 21.69 3.00 3.43
N ARG A 131 22.76 3.52 2.82
CA ARG A 131 22.93 3.39 1.36
C ARG A 131 23.11 1.96 0.90
N ASP A 132 23.74 1.15 1.71
CA ASP A 132 24.11 -0.25 1.47
C ASP A 132 23.25 -1.26 2.27
N ASN A 133 22.20 -0.78 2.92
CA ASN A 133 21.31 -1.57 3.78
C ASN A 133 22.01 -2.22 5.01
N SER A 134 23.22 -1.84 5.33
CA SER A 134 23.99 -2.46 6.42
C SER A 134 23.39 -2.22 7.79
N ALA A 135 22.89 -1.02 8.06
CA ALA A 135 22.23 -0.69 9.32
C ALA A 135 20.92 -1.47 9.52
N GLU A 136 20.15 -1.67 8.46
CA GLU A 136 18.87 -2.39 8.48
C GLU A 136 19.07 -3.90 8.60
N LEU A 137 20.15 -4.43 8.02
CA LEU A 137 20.59 -5.81 8.23
C LEU A 137 21.04 -6.03 9.69
N ALA A 138 21.86 -5.13 10.23
CA ALA A 138 22.32 -5.21 11.61
C ALA A 138 21.18 -5.13 12.64
N ARG A 139 20.11 -4.39 12.32
CA ARG A 139 18.89 -4.31 13.15
C ARG A 139 17.95 -5.50 12.98
N GLY A 140 18.19 -6.39 12.03
CA GLY A 140 17.27 -7.48 11.69
C GLY A 140 15.98 -7.00 11.00
N TRP A 141 15.94 -5.79 10.50
CA TRP A 141 14.83 -5.28 9.69
C TRP A 141 14.79 -5.96 8.33
N ILE A 142 15.96 -6.26 7.79
CA ILE A 142 16.16 -7.14 6.65
C ILE A 142 16.75 -8.45 7.20
N VAL A 143 16.03 -9.54 7.03
CA VAL A 143 16.48 -10.87 7.40
C VAL A 143 17.28 -11.46 6.25
N LYS A 144 18.44 -12.07 6.52
CA LYS A 144 19.33 -12.70 5.55
C LYS A 144 19.42 -14.21 5.80
N GLY A 145 19.38 -15.00 4.73
CA GLY A 145 19.71 -16.42 4.75
C GLY A 145 20.62 -16.78 3.57
N ASP A 146 21.63 -17.59 3.78
CA ASP A 146 22.52 -18.01 2.70
C ASP A 146 21.83 -19.00 1.75
N THR A 147 20.75 -19.64 2.22
CA THR A 147 19.85 -20.46 1.41
C THR A 147 18.38 -20.05 1.66
N LEU A 148 17.49 -20.40 0.74
CA LEU A 148 16.03 -20.21 0.94
C LEU A 148 15.51 -20.96 2.17
N ALA A 149 16.06 -22.16 2.41
CA ALA A 149 15.68 -22.96 3.57
C ALA A 149 16.10 -22.30 4.89
N GLU A 150 17.27 -21.69 4.94
CA GLU A 150 17.74 -20.93 6.10
C GLU A 150 16.89 -19.68 6.30
N LEU A 151 16.68 -18.88 5.25
CA LEU A 151 15.82 -17.69 5.31
C LEU A 151 14.44 -18.05 5.83
N ALA A 152 13.81 -19.10 5.28
CA ALA A 152 12.50 -19.55 5.71
C ALA A 152 12.43 -19.89 7.20
N ARG A 153 13.43 -20.60 7.73
CA ARG A 153 13.49 -20.90 9.18
C ARG A 153 13.58 -19.64 10.03
N GLN A 154 14.40 -18.66 9.62
CA GLN A 154 14.57 -17.40 10.34
C GLN A 154 13.28 -16.56 10.40
N ILE A 155 12.45 -16.66 9.38
CA ILE A 155 11.16 -15.94 9.31
C ILE A 155 9.96 -16.81 9.73
N ASN A 156 10.20 -17.96 10.36
CA ASN A 156 9.17 -18.91 10.81
C ASN A 156 8.26 -19.41 9.69
N MET A 157 8.84 -19.71 8.54
CA MET A 157 8.14 -20.20 7.35
C MET A 157 8.60 -21.63 7.02
N GLN A 158 7.73 -22.40 6.38
CA GLN A 158 8.05 -23.76 5.94
C GLN A 158 9.08 -23.74 4.79
N PRO A 159 10.32 -24.27 4.97
CA PRO A 159 11.36 -24.18 3.96
C PRO A 159 10.97 -24.74 2.60
N LYS A 160 10.41 -25.95 2.58
CA LYS A 160 9.97 -26.61 1.33
C LYS A 160 8.93 -25.79 0.56
N GLN A 161 8.05 -25.06 1.27
CA GLN A 161 7.05 -24.24 0.60
C GLN A 161 7.69 -23.00 -0.03
N LEU A 162 8.59 -22.30 0.67
CA LEU A 162 9.28 -21.15 0.10
C LEU A 162 10.15 -21.55 -1.11
N GLU A 163 10.89 -22.65 -0.99
CA GLU A 163 11.70 -23.18 -2.10
C GLU A 163 10.83 -23.51 -3.31
N ARG A 164 9.68 -24.16 -3.11
CA ARG A 164 8.73 -24.45 -4.20
C ARG A 164 8.20 -23.18 -4.85
N THR A 165 7.85 -22.17 -4.05
CA THR A 165 7.35 -20.90 -4.55
C THR A 165 8.38 -20.18 -5.40
N VAL A 166 9.64 -20.12 -4.95
CA VAL A 166 10.74 -19.52 -5.71
C VAL A 166 11.06 -20.34 -6.97
N LEU A 167 11.01 -21.67 -6.89
CA LEU A 167 11.20 -22.53 -8.08
C LEU A 167 10.12 -22.23 -9.15
N THR A 168 8.86 -22.17 -8.75
CA THR A 168 7.75 -21.82 -9.66
C THR A 168 7.92 -20.43 -10.24
N TRP A 169 8.30 -19.46 -9.42
CA TRP A 169 8.62 -18.11 -9.87
C TRP A 169 9.75 -18.07 -10.90
N ASN A 170 10.84 -18.79 -10.64
CA ASN A 170 11.97 -18.85 -11.56
C ASN A 170 11.59 -19.49 -12.89
N ALA A 171 10.70 -20.51 -12.88
CA ALA A 171 10.15 -21.09 -14.11
C ALA A 171 9.29 -20.09 -14.90
N CYS A 172 8.49 -19.25 -14.23
CA CYS A 172 7.79 -18.14 -14.89
C CYS A 172 8.76 -17.15 -15.56
N CYS A 173 9.88 -16.88 -14.91
CA CYS A 173 10.92 -16.01 -15.49
C CYS A 173 11.57 -16.65 -16.75
N ASP A 174 11.78 -17.95 -16.74
CA ASP A 174 12.34 -18.68 -17.90
C ASP A 174 11.40 -18.70 -19.10
N THR A 175 10.11 -18.86 -18.85
CA THR A 175 9.08 -18.84 -19.90
C THR A 175 8.65 -17.44 -20.33
N GLY A 176 9.05 -16.39 -19.58
CA GLY A 176 8.64 -15.01 -19.83
C GLY A 176 7.15 -14.76 -19.55
N SER A 177 6.50 -15.61 -18.76
CA SER A 177 5.06 -15.52 -18.46
C SER A 177 4.76 -15.90 -17.02
N ASP A 178 3.93 -15.10 -16.35
CA ASP A 178 3.35 -15.39 -15.03
C ASP A 178 1.85 -15.70 -15.19
N PRO A 179 1.48 -16.98 -15.32
CA PRO A 179 0.10 -17.35 -15.59
C PRO A 179 -0.83 -17.17 -14.40
N GLU A 180 -0.30 -17.07 -13.18
CA GLU A 180 -1.09 -16.96 -11.96
C GLU A 180 -1.51 -15.52 -11.65
N PHE A 181 -0.56 -14.57 -11.76
CA PHE A 181 -0.80 -13.17 -11.39
C PHE A 181 -0.54 -12.18 -12.52
N HIS A 182 -0.18 -12.65 -13.72
CA HIS A 182 0.01 -11.86 -14.93
C HIS A 182 0.98 -10.68 -14.76
N ARG A 183 2.06 -10.90 -14.01
CA ARG A 183 3.11 -9.89 -13.86
C ARG A 183 3.77 -9.59 -15.21
N ASN A 184 4.07 -8.32 -15.44
CA ASN A 184 4.67 -7.86 -16.70
C ASN A 184 5.95 -8.64 -17.02
N PRO A 185 6.09 -9.21 -18.23
CA PRO A 185 7.27 -9.95 -18.64
C PRO A 185 8.59 -9.19 -18.47
N LEU A 186 8.56 -7.86 -18.55
CA LEU A 186 9.75 -7.00 -18.34
C LEU A 186 10.21 -6.95 -16.88
N GLU A 187 9.36 -7.40 -15.94
CA GLU A 187 9.65 -7.42 -14.51
C GLU A 187 9.85 -8.84 -13.95
N LEU A 188 9.90 -9.84 -14.82
CA LEU A 188 10.21 -11.21 -14.44
C LEU A 188 11.72 -11.36 -14.26
N VAL A 189 12.19 -11.30 -13.03
CA VAL A 189 13.59 -11.47 -12.65
C VAL A 189 13.71 -12.63 -11.66
N LYS A 190 14.56 -13.60 -11.98
CA LYS A 190 14.78 -14.78 -11.13
C LYS A 190 15.27 -14.42 -9.73
N LEU A 191 14.97 -15.27 -8.79
CA LEU A 191 15.52 -15.32 -7.45
C LEU A 191 16.45 -16.55 -7.35
N ASP A 192 17.67 -16.42 -7.88
CA ASP A 192 18.63 -17.51 -7.99
C ASP A 192 20.09 -17.10 -7.62
N ASN A 193 20.25 -15.89 -7.06
CA ASN A 193 21.56 -15.35 -6.68
C ASN A 193 21.68 -15.16 -5.15
N PRO A 194 22.08 -16.20 -4.39
CA PRO A 194 22.22 -16.11 -2.94
C PRO A 194 23.25 -15.05 -2.50
N PRO A 195 23.19 -14.54 -1.28
CA PRO A 195 22.17 -14.84 -0.24
C PRO A 195 20.80 -14.28 -0.56
N PHE A 196 19.79 -14.83 0.11
CA PHE A 196 18.40 -14.40 0.02
C PHE A 196 18.03 -13.53 1.21
N PHE A 197 17.02 -12.67 1.00
CA PHE A 197 16.60 -11.68 1.99
C PHE A 197 15.09 -11.61 2.09
N ALA A 198 14.62 -11.18 3.26
CA ALA A 198 13.20 -10.96 3.51
C ALA A 198 12.95 -9.68 4.30
N ILE A 199 11.87 -8.96 3.98
CA ILE A 199 11.33 -7.87 4.80
C ILE A 199 9.88 -8.17 5.13
N LYS A 200 9.53 -8.04 6.40
CA LYS A 200 8.17 -8.23 6.90
C LYS A 200 7.28 -7.06 6.53
N LEU A 201 6.10 -7.35 6.00
CA LEU A 201 5.13 -6.38 5.49
C LEU A 201 3.79 -6.48 6.21
N TYR A 202 3.18 -5.33 6.36
CA TYR A 202 1.84 -5.15 6.94
C TYR A 202 1.01 -4.20 6.07
N PRO A 203 -0.32 -4.28 6.11
CA PRO A 203 -1.14 -3.22 5.56
C PRO A 203 -0.95 -1.95 6.39
N GLY A 204 -0.71 -0.83 5.73
CA GLY A 204 -0.55 0.48 6.36
C GLY A 204 -1.40 1.53 5.70
N GLY A 205 -2.14 2.32 6.49
CA GLY A 205 -2.99 3.38 5.98
C GLY A 205 -2.20 4.62 5.60
N SER A 206 -2.42 5.13 4.39
CA SER A 206 -1.98 6.48 4.00
C SER A 206 -3.00 7.51 4.45
N ASN A 207 -4.28 7.24 4.18
CA ASN A 207 -5.41 8.09 4.50
C ASN A 207 -6.70 7.28 4.51
N THR A 208 -7.73 7.78 5.20
CA THR A 208 -9.08 7.21 5.23
C THR A 208 -9.95 7.94 4.22
N LEU A 209 -10.99 7.28 3.72
CA LEU A 209 -11.92 7.83 2.73
C LEU A 209 -13.34 8.02 3.29
N GLY A 210 -13.56 7.55 4.51
CA GLY A 210 -14.84 7.65 5.19
C GLY A 210 -15.15 9.04 5.75
N GLY A 211 -16.42 9.27 5.96
CA GLY A 211 -16.92 10.52 6.57
C GLY A 211 -18.36 10.84 6.19
N PRO A 212 -18.81 12.09 6.32
CA PRO A 212 -20.17 12.49 6.01
C PRO A 212 -20.53 12.21 4.55
N ARG A 213 -21.66 11.54 4.34
CA ARG A 213 -22.24 11.37 3.01
C ARG A 213 -22.68 12.71 2.47
N ARG A 214 -22.40 12.98 1.19
CA ARG A 214 -22.73 14.22 0.54
C ARG A 214 -23.30 14.04 -0.88
N ASN A 215 -24.03 15.01 -1.34
CA ASN A 215 -24.56 15.04 -2.71
C ASN A 215 -23.60 15.78 -3.67
N HIS A 216 -24.02 15.88 -4.95
CA HIS A 216 -23.27 16.59 -6.00
C HIS A 216 -23.06 18.09 -5.74
N LYS A 217 -23.82 18.69 -4.81
CA LYS A 217 -23.67 20.08 -4.38
C LYS A 217 -22.75 20.21 -3.15
N SER A 218 -22.09 19.14 -2.73
CA SER A 218 -21.29 19.06 -1.49
C SER A 218 -22.09 19.21 -0.19
N GLN A 219 -23.42 19.20 -0.24
CA GLN A 219 -24.26 19.26 0.95
C GLN A 219 -24.20 17.91 1.69
N VAL A 220 -24.00 17.93 2.98
CA VAL A 220 -24.03 16.75 3.84
C VAL A 220 -25.48 16.25 3.96
N LEU A 221 -25.65 14.93 3.87
CA LEU A 221 -26.95 14.27 3.93
C LEU A 221 -27.19 13.61 5.29
N ASN A 222 -28.45 13.57 5.72
CA ASN A 222 -28.89 12.73 6.81
C ASN A 222 -29.15 11.27 6.33
N PRO A 223 -29.45 10.30 7.22
CA PRO A 223 -29.73 8.90 6.85
C PRO A 223 -30.94 8.71 5.91
N PHE A 224 -31.81 9.71 5.77
CA PHE A 224 -32.97 9.68 4.88
C PHE A 224 -32.65 10.27 3.48
N GLY A 225 -31.40 10.75 3.28
CA GLY A 225 -30.96 11.33 2.03
C GLY A 225 -31.31 12.81 1.84
N GLU A 226 -31.76 13.47 2.90
CA GLU A 226 -32.08 14.88 2.90
C GLU A 226 -30.85 15.71 3.25
N ALA A 227 -30.69 16.87 2.60
CA ALA A 227 -29.58 17.78 2.89
C ALA A 227 -29.76 18.44 4.27
N ILE A 228 -28.72 18.38 5.11
CA ILE A 228 -28.66 19.14 6.37
C ILE A 228 -28.40 20.61 6.00
N PRO A 229 -29.29 21.53 6.36
CA PRO A 229 -29.16 22.93 5.98
C PRO A 229 -27.82 23.54 6.40
N SER A 230 -27.19 24.28 5.50
CA SER A 230 -25.95 25.03 5.73
C SER A 230 -24.74 24.18 6.14
N LEU A 231 -24.79 22.84 5.92
CA LEU A 231 -23.68 21.93 6.21
C LEU A 231 -23.11 21.35 4.91
N TYR A 232 -21.83 21.56 4.71
CA TYR A 232 -21.09 21.13 3.53
C TYR A 232 -19.83 20.35 3.92
N ALA A 233 -19.40 19.40 3.07
CA ALA A 233 -18.16 18.64 3.25
C ALA A 233 -17.42 18.50 1.92
N ALA A 234 -16.08 18.50 1.98
CA ALA A 234 -15.21 18.35 0.82
C ALA A 234 -13.94 17.57 1.17
N GLY A 235 -13.30 16.98 0.17
CA GLY A 235 -12.05 16.24 0.32
C GLY A 235 -12.22 14.91 1.03
N GLU A 236 -11.18 14.48 1.74
CA GLU A 236 -11.11 13.16 2.40
C GLU A 236 -12.19 12.95 3.46
N CYS A 237 -12.74 14.00 4.01
CA CYS A 237 -13.85 13.92 4.96
C CYS A 237 -15.14 13.52 4.21
N GLY A 238 -15.31 12.22 3.99
CA GLY A 238 -16.36 11.65 3.16
C GLY A 238 -16.01 11.68 1.67
N SER A 239 -14.88 11.12 1.28
CA SER A 239 -14.41 11.07 -0.10
C SER A 239 -15.38 10.33 -1.02
N VAL A 240 -15.53 10.82 -2.25
CA VAL A 240 -16.36 10.20 -3.29
C VAL A 240 -15.72 8.95 -3.91
N TYR A 241 -14.45 8.71 -3.68
CA TYR A 241 -13.71 7.61 -4.32
C TYR A 241 -14.04 6.21 -3.77
N GLY A 242 -14.52 6.10 -2.55
CA GLY A 242 -14.87 4.83 -1.95
C GLY A 242 -13.68 3.86 -1.90
N LEU A 243 -13.86 2.64 -2.40
CA LEU A 243 -12.87 1.56 -2.32
C LEU A 243 -11.58 1.83 -3.09
N LEU A 244 -11.63 2.58 -4.18
CA LEU A 244 -10.48 2.74 -5.08
C LEU A 244 -10.02 4.18 -5.15
N TYR A 245 -9.00 4.49 -4.40
CA TYR A 245 -8.26 5.74 -4.58
C TYR A 245 -7.62 5.77 -5.98
N PRO A 246 -7.96 6.73 -6.86
CA PRO A 246 -7.68 6.62 -8.28
C PRO A 246 -6.19 6.77 -8.63
N ALA A 247 -5.53 7.76 -8.02
CA ALA A 247 -4.11 8.07 -8.28
C ALA A 247 -3.58 9.13 -7.32
N GLY A 248 -2.26 9.34 -7.32
CA GLY A 248 -1.63 10.47 -6.63
C GLY A 248 -2.24 11.81 -7.05
N GLY A 249 -2.58 12.63 -6.06
CA GLY A 249 -3.26 13.91 -6.28
C GLY A 249 -4.79 13.85 -6.25
N GLY A 250 -5.40 12.66 -6.22
CA GLY A 250 -6.86 12.50 -6.20
C GLY A 250 -7.52 13.27 -5.04
N ASN A 251 -7.02 13.13 -3.83
CA ASN A 251 -7.57 13.86 -2.67
C ASN A 251 -7.43 15.39 -2.82
N LEU A 252 -6.30 15.87 -3.34
CA LEU A 252 -6.12 17.32 -3.57
C LEU A 252 -7.09 17.82 -4.63
N ALA A 253 -7.28 17.06 -5.71
CA ALA A 253 -8.27 17.40 -6.74
C ALA A 253 -9.68 17.43 -6.16
N GLU A 254 -10.02 16.48 -5.31
CA GLU A 254 -11.31 16.41 -4.61
C GLU A 254 -11.49 17.60 -3.65
N CYS A 255 -10.48 17.96 -2.87
CA CYS A 255 -10.53 19.14 -2.00
C CYS A 255 -10.82 20.42 -2.78
N ILE A 256 -10.13 20.61 -3.92
CA ILE A 256 -10.30 21.81 -4.76
C ILE A 256 -11.68 21.81 -5.43
N ALA A 257 -12.05 20.72 -6.08
CA ALA A 257 -13.30 20.64 -6.83
C ALA A 257 -14.54 20.77 -5.91
N PHE A 258 -14.61 19.93 -4.89
CA PHE A 258 -15.77 19.93 -3.98
C PHE A 258 -15.74 21.09 -2.98
N GLY A 259 -14.58 21.62 -2.62
CA GLY A 259 -14.49 22.86 -1.85
C GLY A 259 -15.08 24.06 -2.60
N ARG A 260 -14.79 24.17 -3.91
CA ARG A 260 -15.39 25.20 -4.76
C ARG A 260 -16.91 25.00 -4.89
N ILE A 261 -17.36 23.77 -5.17
CA ILE A 261 -18.80 23.45 -5.26
C ILE A 261 -19.53 23.78 -3.96
N ALA A 262 -18.92 23.43 -2.81
CA ALA A 262 -19.48 23.76 -1.49
C ALA A 262 -19.65 25.25 -1.29
N ALA A 263 -18.60 26.04 -1.59
CA ALA A 263 -18.65 27.51 -1.46
C ALA A 263 -19.72 28.16 -2.35
N GLU A 264 -19.79 27.77 -3.62
CA GLU A 264 -20.79 28.29 -4.57
C GLU A 264 -22.24 27.97 -4.10
N ASN A 265 -22.49 26.78 -3.57
CA ASN A 265 -23.82 26.40 -3.09
C ASN A 265 -24.16 27.05 -1.75
N ALA A 266 -23.17 27.21 -0.85
CA ALA A 266 -23.37 27.91 0.42
C ALA A 266 -23.77 29.36 0.22
N VAL A 267 -23.14 30.08 -0.72
CA VAL A 267 -23.50 31.48 -1.07
C VAL A 267 -24.91 31.55 -1.64
N ARG A 268 -25.28 30.64 -2.53
CA ARG A 268 -26.66 30.59 -3.12
C ARG A 268 -27.71 30.33 -2.03
N GLU A 269 -27.43 29.38 -1.10
CA GLU A 269 -28.34 29.11 -0.01
C GLU A 269 -28.51 30.30 0.93
N ALA A 270 -27.45 31.05 1.22
CA ALA A 270 -27.51 32.24 2.05
C ALA A 270 -28.30 33.39 1.39
N GLY A 271 -28.17 33.55 0.05
CA GLY A 271 -28.90 34.59 -0.69
C GLY A 271 -30.37 34.28 -0.95
N SER A 272 -30.83 33.06 -0.67
CA SER A 272 -32.26 32.66 -0.78
C SER A 272 -33.01 32.70 0.56
N LYS A 273 -32.39 33.10 1.61
CA LYS A 273 -33.01 33.37 2.93
C LYS A 273 -33.23 34.86 3.11
#